data_786825d3d96176f8b7cefc9a9ae6ea5e
#
_entry.id   786825d3d96176f8b7cefc9a9ae6ea5e
#
_cell.length_a   1.000
_cell.length_b   1.000
_cell.length_c   1.000
_cell.angle_alpha   90.00
_cell.angle_beta   90.00
_cell.angle_gamma   90.00
#
_symmetry.space_group_name_H-M   'P 1'
#
loop_
_entity.id
_entity.type
_entity.pdbx_description
1 polymer ?
#
loop_
_entity_poly.entity_id
_entity_poly.type
_entity_poly.pdbx_seq_one_letter_code
_entity_poly.pdbx_strand_id
1 'polypeptide(L)'
;CCSDSRVDPAILFGARPGDLFVVRNVANLVPPYQPDDNFHGISAAIEFGVRDLGVREIVVLGHAFCGGIKALCSHVNGEDNDNREFITPWIKIAMPVMNKFAEKSVKDSEIHDVEKASIVNSMTNLRTFPWLKSLEDLGELKIHGWWFDMEHGALWSYDSIRYAFYPTLEND
;
A
#
# COMPACT_ATOMS: atom_id res chain seq x y z
N CYS A 1 6.26 0.21 0.40
CA CYS A 1 5.98 1.45 -0.32
C CYS A 1 6.09 1.29 -1.83
N CYS A 2 5.65 2.34 -2.58
CA CYS A 2 5.76 2.35 -4.03
C CYS A 2 7.22 2.41 -4.49
N SER A 3 7.50 1.82 -5.67
CA SER A 3 8.81 1.91 -6.35
C SER A 3 9.07 3.29 -6.99
N ASP A 4 8.09 4.20 -6.96
CA ASP A 4 8.22 5.55 -7.50
C ASP A 4 9.36 6.30 -6.81
N SER A 5 10.31 6.84 -7.58
CA SER A 5 11.51 7.49 -7.06
C SER A 5 11.23 8.78 -6.27
N ARG A 6 10.04 9.37 -6.44
CA ARG A 6 9.62 10.59 -5.75
C ARG A 6 9.25 10.37 -4.28
N VAL A 7 9.07 9.11 -3.86
CA VAL A 7 8.68 8.73 -2.49
C VAL A 7 9.66 7.73 -1.89
N ASP A 8 10.90 8.16 -1.71
CA ASP A 8 11.90 7.35 -1.01
C ASP A 8 11.70 7.46 0.51
N PRO A 9 11.43 6.33 1.22
CA PRO A 9 11.13 6.36 2.65
C PRO A 9 12.30 6.87 3.50
N ALA A 10 13.53 6.57 3.13
CA ALA A 10 14.68 7.02 3.90
C ALA A 10 14.82 8.55 3.84
N ILE A 11 14.55 9.14 2.67
CA ILE A 11 14.56 10.60 2.49
C ILE A 11 13.38 11.24 3.20
N LEU A 12 12.15 10.68 3.03
CA LEU A 12 10.93 11.25 3.61
C LEU A 12 10.97 11.30 5.13
N PHE A 13 11.57 10.29 5.78
CA PHE A 13 11.59 10.17 7.23
C PHE A 13 12.95 10.48 7.84
N GLY A 14 13.94 10.92 7.06
CA GLY A 14 15.29 11.17 7.55
C GLY A 14 15.94 9.92 8.15
N ALA A 15 15.60 8.73 7.66
CA ALA A 15 16.05 7.47 8.20
C ALA A 15 17.51 7.19 7.83
N ARG A 16 18.24 6.62 8.77
CA ARG A 16 19.64 6.20 8.58
C ARG A 16 19.69 4.74 8.13
N PRO A 17 20.81 4.28 7.57
CA PRO A 17 21.03 2.85 7.30
C PRO A 17 20.75 1.99 8.54
N GLY A 18 19.86 1.00 8.40
CA GLY A 18 19.45 0.10 9.47
C GLY A 18 18.18 0.51 10.23
N ASP A 19 17.68 1.74 10.08
CA ASP A 19 16.46 2.19 10.77
C ASP A 19 15.18 1.57 10.15
N LEU A 20 15.19 1.28 8.83
CA LEU A 20 14.04 0.75 8.11
C LEU A 20 14.38 -0.53 7.34
N PHE A 21 13.50 -1.51 7.40
CA PHE A 21 13.45 -2.61 6.43
C PHE A 21 12.42 -2.26 5.36
N VAL A 22 12.89 -1.98 4.14
CA VAL A 22 12.05 -1.39 3.07
C VAL A 22 11.77 -2.39 1.96
N VAL A 23 10.49 -2.60 1.69
CA VAL A 23 10.00 -3.37 0.52
C VAL A 23 9.33 -2.40 -0.44
N ARG A 24 9.80 -2.34 -1.68
CA ARG A 24 9.26 -1.44 -2.71
C ARG A 24 8.69 -2.24 -3.88
N ASN A 25 7.48 -1.88 -4.31
CA ASN A 25 6.82 -2.47 -5.47
C ASN A 25 5.94 -1.45 -6.18
N VAL A 26 5.44 -1.77 -7.37
CA VAL A 26 4.52 -0.88 -8.09
C VAL A 26 3.21 -0.73 -7.30
N ALA A 27 2.85 0.50 -7.00
CA ALA A 27 1.61 0.88 -6.29
C ALA A 27 1.53 0.41 -4.82
N ASN A 28 2.67 0.11 -4.15
CA ASN A 28 2.70 -0.28 -2.73
C ASN A 28 1.68 -1.38 -2.36
N LEU A 29 1.41 -2.30 -3.27
CA LEU A 29 0.44 -3.36 -3.08
C LEU A 29 1.00 -4.50 -2.24
N VAL A 30 0.14 -5.05 -1.39
CA VAL A 30 0.39 -6.29 -0.66
C VAL A 30 -0.59 -7.35 -1.16
N PRO A 31 -0.13 -8.49 -1.70
CA PRO A 31 -1.02 -9.59 -2.06
C PRO A 31 -1.60 -10.24 -0.79
N PRO A 32 -2.79 -10.87 -0.88
CA PRO A 32 -3.31 -11.67 0.23
C PRO A 32 -2.42 -12.90 0.49
N TYR A 33 -2.55 -13.50 1.67
CA TYR A 33 -1.87 -14.73 2.02
C TYR A 33 -2.33 -15.89 1.14
N GLN A 34 -1.45 -16.36 0.27
CA GLN A 34 -1.69 -17.47 -0.66
C GLN A 34 -0.37 -18.25 -0.83
N PRO A 35 0.03 -19.06 0.16
CA PRO A 35 1.25 -19.85 0.07
C PRO A 35 1.09 -20.96 -0.97
N ASP A 36 2.03 -21.03 -1.88
CA ASP A 36 2.20 -22.11 -2.85
C ASP A 36 3.70 -22.23 -3.22
N ASP A 37 4.03 -23.07 -4.17
CA ASP A 37 5.41 -23.30 -4.60
C ASP A 37 5.95 -22.25 -5.59
N ASN A 38 5.18 -21.17 -5.86
CA ASN A 38 5.61 -20.05 -6.72
C ASN A 38 6.45 -19.02 -5.94
N PHE A 39 6.98 -18.05 -6.68
CA PHE A 39 7.86 -17.01 -6.11
C PHE A 39 7.05 -15.82 -5.60
N HIS A 40 6.97 -15.66 -4.28
CA HIS A 40 6.21 -14.62 -3.59
C HIS A 40 7.12 -13.60 -2.90
N GLY A 41 7.88 -12.82 -3.68
CA GLY A 41 8.91 -11.91 -3.15
C GLY A 41 8.41 -10.92 -2.09
N ILE A 42 7.19 -10.39 -2.24
CA ILE A 42 6.62 -9.45 -1.26
C ILE A 42 6.27 -10.20 0.04
N SER A 43 5.61 -11.36 -0.05
CA SER A 43 5.24 -12.16 1.12
C SER A 43 6.47 -12.68 1.85
N ALA A 44 7.50 -13.12 1.12
CA ALA A 44 8.78 -13.54 1.69
C ALA A 44 9.48 -12.41 2.45
N ALA A 45 9.48 -11.20 1.89
CA ALA A 45 10.08 -10.04 2.56
C ALA A 45 9.31 -9.65 3.83
N ILE A 46 7.97 -9.71 3.82
CA ILE A 46 7.15 -9.47 5.00
C ILE A 46 7.45 -10.53 6.08
N GLU A 47 7.51 -11.80 5.70
CA GLU A 47 7.83 -12.88 6.62
C GLU A 47 9.20 -12.69 7.26
N PHE A 48 10.23 -12.43 6.48
CA PHE A 48 11.58 -12.18 6.96
C PHE A 48 11.64 -10.97 7.91
N GLY A 49 11.01 -9.85 7.52
CA GLY A 49 10.97 -8.65 8.37
C GLY A 49 10.36 -8.92 9.75
N VAL A 50 9.26 -9.65 9.81
CA VAL A 50 8.54 -9.88 11.07
C VAL A 50 9.13 -11.05 11.88
N ARG A 51 9.41 -12.20 11.24
CA ARG A 51 9.84 -13.41 11.94
C ARG A 51 11.34 -13.45 12.23
N ASP A 52 12.17 -12.92 11.31
CA ASP A 52 13.63 -12.98 11.45
C ASP A 52 14.21 -11.70 12.03
N LEU A 53 13.76 -10.53 11.55
CA LEU A 53 14.24 -9.24 12.06
C LEU A 53 13.44 -8.72 13.26
N GLY A 54 12.27 -9.28 13.53
CA GLY A 54 11.46 -8.93 14.69
C GLY A 54 10.83 -7.55 14.64
N VAL A 55 10.53 -7.01 13.43
CA VAL A 55 9.85 -5.72 13.30
C VAL A 55 8.47 -5.77 13.98
N ARG A 56 8.07 -4.66 14.60
CA ARG A 56 6.80 -4.53 15.33
C ARG A 56 5.86 -3.49 14.74
N GLU A 57 6.32 -2.72 13.79
CA GLU A 57 5.53 -1.71 13.09
C GLU A 57 5.63 -1.96 11.58
N ILE A 58 4.50 -2.11 10.90
CA ILE A 58 4.42 -2.21 9.44
C ILE A 58 3.71 -0.98 8.91
N VAL A 59 4.33 -0.27 7.98
CA VAL A 59 3.74 0.88 7.31
C VAL A 59 3.50 0.57 5.84
N VAL A 60 2.25 0.67 5.40
CA VAL A 60 1.89 0.71 3.98
C VAL A 60 1.88 2.17 3.56
N LEU A 61 2.92 2.59 2.83
CA LEU A 61 3.07 3.96 2.37
C LEU A 61 2.70 4.08 0.88
N GLY A 62 1.57 4.73 0.61
CA GLY A 62 1.18 5.18 -0.71
C GLY A 62 1.46 6.66 -0.94
N HIS A 63 1.12 7.16 -2.13
CA HIS A 63 1.40 8.55 -2.49
C HIS A 63 0.45 9.07 -3.57
N ALA A 64 0.34 10.39 -3.66
CA ALA A 64 -0.39 11.07 -4.71
C ALA A 64 0.20 10.80 -6.11
N PHE A 65 -0.65 10.77 -7.12
CA PHE A 65 -0.29 10.55 -8.53
C PHE A 65 0.49 9.25 -8.78
N CYS A 66 0.09 8.18 -8.13
CA CYS A 66 0.69 6.85 -8.29
C CYS A 66 0.39 6.28 -9.68
N GLY A 67 1.44 6.07 -10.49
CA GLY A 67 1.29 5.53 -11.84
C GLY A 67 0.68 4.13 -11.88
N GLY A 68 0.92 3.30 -10.87
CA GLY A 68 0.31 1.96 -10.77
C GLY A 68 -1.19 2.00 -10.45
N ILE A 69 -1.63 2.96 -9.61
CA ILE A 69 -3.07 3.17 -9.35
C ILE A 69 -3.75 3.79 -10.58
N LYS A 70 -3.09 4.72 -11.26
CA LYS A 70 -3.59 5.24 -12.54
C LYS A 70 -3.79 4.11 -13.58
N ALA A 71 -2.84 3.18 -13.69
CA ALA A 71 -2.98 2.02 -14.57
C ALA A 71 -4.17 1.13 -14.18
N LEU A 72 -4.46 0.95 -12.88
CA LEU A 72 -5.66 0.24 -12.41
C LEU A 72 -6.94 0.97 -12.86
N CYS A 73 -7.01 2.28 -12.66
CA CYS A 73 -8.18 3.09 -13.08
C CYS A 73 -8.41 3.00 -14.59
N SER A 74 -7.36 3.18 -15.40
CA SER A 74 -7.45 3.05 -16.87
C SER A 74 -7.87 1.65 -17.31
N HIS A 75 -7.39 0.60 -16.64
CA HIS A 75 -7.79 -0.78 -16.93
C HIS A 75 -9.30 -0.99 -16.68
N VAL A 76 -9.81 -0.48 -15.56
CA VAL A 76 -11.25 -0.59 -15.22
C VAL A 76 -12.12 0.28 -16.13
N ASN A 77 -11.64 1.47 -16.51
CA ASN A 77 -12.34 2.35 -17.44
C ASN A 77 -12.36 1.81 -18.90
N GLY A 78 -11.63 0.71 -19.18
CA GLY A 78 -11.53 0.18 -20.55
C GLY A 78 -10.66 1.04 -21.48
N GLU A 79 -9.84 1.92 -20.93
CA GLU A 79 -8.91 2.80 -21.65
C GLU A 79 -7.59 2.11 -21.99
N ASP A 80 -7.26 1.04 -21.25
CA ASP A 80 -6.04 0.27 -21.43
C ASP A 80 -6.29 -0.91 -22.36
N ASN A 81 -5.84 -0.78 -23.60
CA ASN A 81 -5.89 -1.86 -24.61
C ASN A 81 -4.66 -2.77 -24.55
N ASP A 82 -3.70 -2.47 -23.67
CA ASP A 82 -2.41 -3.17 -23.58
C ASP A 82 -2.42 -4.15 -22.40
N ASN A 83 -2.76 -5.41 -22.68
CA ASN A 83 -2.77 -6.48 -21.68
C ASN A 83 -1.33 -6.91 -21.36
N ARG A 84 -0.63 -6.16 -20.52
CA ARG A 84 0.76 -6.41 -20.11
C ARG A 84 0.83 -7.64 -19.18
N GLU A 85 1.77 -8.52 -19.47
CA GLU A 85 1.91 -9.84 -18.84
C GLU A 85 2.06 -9.80 -17.32
N PHE A 86 2.77 -8.81 -16.76
CA PHE A 86 3.08 -8.73 -15.34
C PHE A 86 2.29 -7.65 -14.63
N ILE A 87 2.22 -6.43 -15.19
CA ILE A 87 1.60 -5.32 -14.49
C ILE A 87 0.08 -5.45 -14.42
N THR A 88 -0.56 -5.99 -15.47
CA THR A 88 -2.02 -6.18 -15.48
C THR A 88 -2.49 -7.16 -14.40
N PRO A 89 -1.91 -8.36 -14.20
CA PRO A 89 -2.29 -9.20 -13.07
C PRO A 89 -1.88 -8.60 -11.72
N TRP A 90 -0.77 -7.85 -11.66
CA TRP A 90 -0.31 -7.23 -10.42
C TRP A 90 -1.28 -6.18 -9.87
N ILE A 91 -1.73 -5.24 -10.70
CA ILE A 91 -2.67 -4.19 -10.26
C ILE A 91 -4.04 -4.75 -9.85
N LYS A 92 -4.41 -5.95 -10.32
CA LYS A 92 -5.63 -6.65 -9.89
C LYS A 92 -5.68 -7.01 -8.42
N ILE A 93 -4.55 -6.99 -7.70
CA ILE A 93 -4.53 -7.09 -6.23
C ILE A 93 -5.41 -6.00 -5.59
N ALA A 94 -5.49 -4.83 -6.22
CA ALA A 94 -6.32 -3.71 -5.75
C ALA A 94 -7.73 -3.68 -6.38
N MET A 95 -8.13 -4.66 -7.20
CA MET A 95 -9.50 -4.72 -7.77
C MET A 95 -10.62 -4.60 -6.74
N PRO A 96 -10.52 -5.18 -5.51
CA PRO A 96 -11.57 -5.02 -4.50
C PRO A 96 -11.86 -3.55 -4.15
N VAL A 97 -10.90 -2.65 -4.31
CA VAL A 97 -11.08 -1.21 -4.12
C VAL A 97 -12.08 -0.66 -5.13
N MET A 98 -11.99 -1.11 -6.36
CA MET A 98 -12.80 -0.59 -7.48
C MET A 98 -14.29 -0.88 -7.32
N ASN A 99 -14.67 -1.87 -6.51
CA ASN A 99 -16.08 -2.14 -6.19
C ASN A 99 -16.78 -0.96 -5.52
N LYS A 100 -16.03 -0.08 -4.85
CA LYS A 100 -16.56 1.14 -4.22
C LYS A 100 -16.78 2.27 -5.22
N PHE A 101 -16.16 2.17 -6.40
CA PHE A 101 -16.22 3.17 -7.46
C PHE A 101 -16.95 2.64 -8.71
N ALA A 102 -17.49 1.40 -8.65
CA ALA A 102 -17.93 0.60 -9.80
C ALA A 102 -19.19 1.10 -10.53
N GLU A 103 -19.89 2.12 -10.04
CA GLU A 103 -21.07 2.66 -10.72
C GLU A 103 -20.74 3.70 -11.81
N LYS A 104 -19.48 4.13 -11.90
CA LYS A 104 -19.02 5.15 -12.87
C LYS A 104 -17.54 4.93 -13.19
N SER A 105 -17.11 5.32 -14.39
CA SER A 105 -15.69 5.44 -14.67
C SER A 105 -15.03 6.34 -13.63
N VAL A 106 -13.88 5.91 -13.09
CA VAL A 106 -13.11 6.69 -12.10
C VAL A 106 -12.59 7.96 -12.76
N LYS A 107 -12.95 9.10 -12.21
CA LYS A 107 -12.48 10.40 -12.70
C LYS A 107 -11.09 10.71 -12.13
N ASP A 108 -10.34 11.55 -12.83
CA ASP A 108 -9.05 12.04 -12.34
C ASP A 108 -9.14 12.69 -10.95
N SER A 109 -10.25 13.37 -10.65
CA SER A 109 -10.52 13.98 -9.34
C SER A 109 -10.69 12.97 -8.19
N GLU A 110 -10.93 11.69 -8.50
CA GLU A 110 -11.14 10.62 -7.52
C GLU A 110 -9.90 9.74 -7.32
N ILE A 111 -8.81 10.00 -8.07
CA ILE A 111 -7.61 9.16 -8.04
C ILE A 111 -6.99 9.06 -6.64
N HIS A 112 -7.00 10.15 -5.88
CA HIS A 112 -6.47 10.17 -4.51
C HIS A 112 -7.29 9.31 -3.55
N ASP A 113 -8.60 9.21 -3.78
CA ASP A 113 -9.47 8.32 -2.99
C ASP A 113 -9.16 6.84 -3.32
N VAL A 114 -8.90 6.52 -4.58
CA VAL A 114 -8.48 5.17 -5.00
C VAL A 114 -7.10 4.83 -4.41
N GLU A 115 -6.15 5.75 -4.42
CA GLU A 115 -4.82 5.58 -3.82
C GLU A 115 -4.92 5.28 -2.32
N LYS A 116 -5.69 6.07 -1.58
CA LYS A 116 -5.96 5.89 -0.15
C LYS A 116 -6.68 4.57 0.12
N ALA A 117 -7.69 4.24 -0.66
CA ALA A 117 -8.42 2.98 -0.53
C ALA A 117 -7.53 1.75 -0.83
N SER A 118 -6.58 1.87 -1.77
CA SER A 118 -5.61 0.83 -2.08
C SER A 118 -4.64 0.54 -0.91
N ILE A 119 -4.26 1.58 -0.14
CA ILE A 119 -3.50 1.41 1.10
C ILE A 119 -4.30 0.58 2.10
N VAL A 120 -5.56 0.91 2.31
CA VAL A 120 -6.45 0.17 3.23
C VAL A 120 -6.65 -1.27 2.78
N ASN A 121 -6.76 -1.51 1.46
CA ASN A 121 -6.82 -2.87 0.90
C ASN A 121 -5.53 -3.65 1.21
N SER A 122 -4.36 -3.03 1.04
CA SER A 122 -3.07 -3.66 1.37
C SER A 122 -2.95 -3.96 2.87
N MET A 123 -3.43 -3.08 3.76
CA MET A 123 -3.52 -3.35 5.21
C MET A 123 -4.45 -4.52 5.51
N THR A 124 -5.57 -4.63 4.79
CA THR A 124 -6.50 -5.76 4.91
C THR A 124 -5.83 -7.06 4.46
N ASN A 125 -5.09 -7.03 3.36
CA ASN A 125 -4.35 -8.19 2.86
C ASN A 125 -3.24 -8.63 3.83
N LEU A 126 -2.53 -7.71 4.49
CA LEU A 126 -1.59 -8.05 5.58
C LEU A 126 -2.27 -8.86 6.69
N ARG A 127 -3.51 -8.54 7.05
CA ARG A 127 -4.29 -9.25 8.08
C ARG A 127 -4.77 -10.63 7.64
N THR A 128 -4.62 -10.99 6.36
CA THR A 128 -4.88 -12.37 5.90
C THR A 128 -3.74 -13.32 6.24
N PHE A 129 -2.55 -12.82 6.59
CA PHE A 129 -1.42 -13.63 7.06
C PHE A 129 -1.68 -14.04 8.52
N PRO A 130 -1.89 -15.34 8.83
CA PRO A 130 -2.35 -15.78 10.15
C PRO A 130 -1.43 -15.34 11.29
N TRP A 131 -0.13 -15.37 11.06
CA TRP A 131 0.88 -15.00 12.05
C TRP A 131 0.98 -13.49 12.26
N LEU A 132 0.72 -12.64 11.24
CA LEU A 132 0.59 -11.19 11.41
C LEU A 132 -0.65 -10.84 12.22
N LYS A 133 -1.78 -11.46 11.86
CA LYS A 133 -3.04 -11.29 12.58
C LYS A 133 -2.90 -11.63 14.05
N SER A 134 -2.24 -12.77 14.37
CA SER A 134 -2.00 -13.17 15.75
C SER A 134 -1.16 -12.15 16.52
N LEU A 135 -0.10 -11.62 15.92
CA LEU A 135 0.73 -10.59 16.58
C LEU A 135 -0.01 -9.26 16.75
N GLU A 136 -0.83 -8.86 15.79
CA GLU A 136 -1.68 -7.67 15.89
C GLU A 136 -2.71 -7.82 17.01
N ASP A 137 -3.37 -8.98 17.13
CA ASP A 137 -4.35 -9.28 18.17
C ASP A 137 -3.75 -9.31 19.58
N LEU A 138 -2.48 -9.68 19.70
CA LEU A 138 -1.73 -9.63 20.95
C LEU A 138 -1.18 -8.21 21.29
N GLY A 139 -1.33 -7.27 20.37
CA GLY A 139 -0.76 -5.92 20.52
C GLY A 139 0.76 -5.86 20.35
N GLU A 140 1.38 -6.93 19.83
CA GLU A 140 2.80 -7.04 19.59
C GLU A 140 3.24 -6.52 18.23
N LEU A 141 2.30 -6.26 17.33
CA LEU A 141 2.54 -5.70 16.00
C LEU A 141 1.45 -4.67 15.68
N LYS A 142 1.83 -3.58 15.02
CA LYS A 142 0.88 -2.59 14.49
C LYS A 142 1.03 -2.43 12.99
N ILE A 143 -0.09 -2.20 12.32
CA ILE A 143 -0.16 -1.98 10.87
C ILE A 143 -0.71 -0.58 10.63
N HIS A 144 0.06 0.25 9.92
CA HIS A 144 -0.28 1.63 9.61
C HIS A 144 -0.48 1.81 8.12
N GLY A 145 -1.41 2.66 7.74
CA GLY A 145 -1.60 3.14 6.38
C GLY A 145 -1.25 4.62 6.31
N TRP A 146 -0.28 4.98 5.48
CA TRP A 146 0.13 6.35 5.26
C TRP A 146 0.02 6.72 3.78
N TRP A 147 -0.39 7.95 3.52
CA TRP A 147 -0.46 8.51 2.17
C TRP A 147 0.29 9.84 2.13
N PHE A 148 1.24 9.94 1.20
CA PHE A 148 2.04 11.14 1.03
C PHE A 148 1.48 12.00 -0.09
N ASP A 149 1.03 13.19 0.27
CA ASP A 149 0.61 14.23 -0.65
C ASP A 149 1.85 14.93 -1.23
N MET A 150 2.18 14.59 -2.48
CA MET A 150 3.36 15.15 -3.13
C MET A 150 3.19 16.61 -3.58
N GLU A 151 1.96 17.11 -3.68
CA GLU A 151 1.71 18.51 -4.05
C GLU A 151 1.98 19.43 -2.86
N HIS A 152 1.56 19.01 -1.67
CA HIS A 152 1.65 19.85 -0.46
C HIS A 152 2.77 19.41 0.47
N GLY A 153 3.48 18.33 0.15
CA GLY A 153 4.52 17.78 1.02
C GLY A 153 3.99 17.25 2.36
N ALA A 154 2.73 16.87 2.42
CA ALA A 154 2.05 16.49 3.65
C ALA A 154 1.87 14.97 3.78
N LEU A 155 2.10 14.44 4.97
CA LEU A 155 1.82 13.04 5.28
C LEU A 155 0.43 12.91 5.90
N TRP A 156 -0.34 11.93 5.45
CA TRP A 156 -1.67 11.59 5.96
C TRP A 156 -1.63 10.19 6.55
N SER A 157 -2.22 10.00 7.73
CA SER A 157 -2.34 8.73 8.42
C SER A 157 -3.78 8.23 8.42
N TYR A 158 -3.98 6.93 8.20
CA TYR A 158 -5.28 6.28 8.28
C TYR A 158 -5.68 6.03 9.73
N ASP A 159 -6.82 6.58 10.12
CA ASP A 159 -7.48 6.30 11.40
C ASP A 159 -8.46 5.13 11.21
N SER A 160 -8.17 4.00 11.82
CA SER A 160 -8.99 2.79 11.74
C SER A 160 -10.32 2.87 12.51
N ILE A 161 -10.47 3.83 13.43
CA ILE A 161 -11.71 4.04 14.18
C ILE A 161 -12.69 4.88 13.35
N ARG A 162 -12.15 5.90 12.68
CA ARG A 162 -12.95 6.82 11.86
C ARG A 162 -13.03 6.41 10.39
N TYR A 163 -12.28 5.39 9.98
CA TYR A 163 -12.20 4.90 8.60
C TYR A 163 -11.82 5.99 7.57
N ALA A 164 -10.93 6.91 7.96
CA ALA A 164 -10.53 8.05 7.15
C ALA A 164 -9.05 8.39 7.31
N PHE A 165 -8.50 9.09 6.31
CA PHE A 165 -7.16 9.66 6.38
C PHE A 165 -7.20 11.09 6.91
N TYR A 166 -6.29 11.40 7.82
CA TYR A 166 -6.09 12.72 8.39
C TYR A 166 -4.63 13.13 8.22
N PRO A 167 -4.36 14.41 7.97
CA PRO A 167 -2.99 14.89 7.95
C PRO A 167 -2.34 14.61 9.31
N THR A 168 -1.12 14.09 9.29
CA THR A 168 -0.31 14.03 10.50
C THR A 168 0.02 15.47 10.87
N LEU A 169 -0.30 15.87 12.09
CA LEU A 169 0.00 17.21 12.57
C LEU A 169 1.53 17.40 12.47
N GLU A 170 1.95 18.50 11.83
CA GLU A 170 3.30 18.99 12.01
C GLU A 170 3.44 19.28 13.50
N ASN A 171 4.42 18.66 14.15
CA ASN A 171 4.81 19.10 15.48
C ASN A 171 5.49 20.46 15.29
N ASP A 172 4.82 21.53 15.72
CA ASP A 172 5.36 22.87 15.83
C ASP A 172 6.69 22.89 16.61
#